data_75187017623742bac2d0f940993695ac
#
_entry.id   75187017623742bac2d0f940993695ac
#
_cell.length_a   1.000
_cell.length_b   1.000
_cell.length_c   1.000
_cell.angle_alpha   90.00
_cell.angle_beta   90.00
_cell.angle_gamma   90.00
#
_symmetry.space_group_name_H-M   'P 1'
#
loop_
_entity.id
_entity.type
_entity.pdbx_description
1 polymer ?
#
loop_
_entity_poly.entity_id
_entity_poly.type
_entity_poly.pdbx_seq_one_letter_code
_entity_poly.pdbx_strand_id
1 'polypeptide(L)'
;MGKRCILACMRMIQNIDYSEAKRIVDVVVEEAERLHKAAAIAVADAHGDLICFARMDGAPISSIRIAMNKAWTAARERKATKEIGEKVKHPEKGHDISYYGDPNYVGWGGGIPLWKNGEVIGAVAVSGLSSNEDISLAALGVELIAGS
;
A
#
# COMPACT_ATOMS: atom_id res chain seq x y z
N MET A 1 43.47 18.58 7.26
CA MET A 1 42.79 17.70 6.28
C MET A 1 41.53 17.18 6.93
N GLY A 2 40.38 17.76 6.58
CA GLY A 2 39.10 17.34 7.11
C GLY A 2 38.77 15.92 6.64
N LYS A 3 38.52 15.01 7.56
CA LYS A 3 37.90 13.70 7.25
C LYS A 3 36.55 13.99 6.60
N ARG A 4 36.45 13.90 5.28
CA ARG A 4 35.15 13.86 4.59
C ARG A 4 34.37 12.70 5.22
N CYS A 5 33.29 13.05 5.89
CA CYS A 5 32.43 12.06 6.53
C CYS A 5 31.90 11.13 5.42
N ILE A 6 32.31 9.86 5.45
CA ILE A 6 31.87 8.81 4.49
C ILE A 6 30.32 8.69 4.51
N LEU A 7 29.68 9.06 5.62
CA LEU A 7 28.22 9.14 5.76
C LEU A 7 27.54 10.09 4.77
N ALA A 8 28.26 11.09 4.21
CA ALA A 8 27.71 12.00 3.19
C ALA A 8 27.42 11.31 1.84
N CYS A 9 27.91 10.10 1.62
CA CYS A 9 27.69 9.31 0.41
C CYS A 9 26.61 8.23 0.57
N MET A 10 26.02 8.07 1.75
CA MET A 10 25.01 7.07 2.03
C MET A 10 23.63 7.68 1.91
N ARG A 11 22.73 6.99 1.21
CA ARG A 11 21.32 7.34 1.14
C ARG A 11 20.56 6.61 2.24
N MET A 12 19.89 7.37 3.09
CA MET A 12 19.00 6.84 4.11
C MET A 12 17.60 6.73 3.54
N ILE A 13 16.93 5.61 3.78
CA ILE A 13 15.54 5.38 3.38
C ILE A 13 14.71 5.17 4.65
N GLN A 14 13.67 5.97 4.80
CA GLN A 14 12.71 5.80 5.90
C GLN A 14 11.75 4.66 5.57
N ASN A 15 11.54 3.81 6.53
CA ASN A 15 10.56 2.73 6.43
C ASN A 15 9.59 2.76 7.62
N ILE A 16 8.34 2.40 7.37
CA ILE A 16 7.41 2.08 8.44
C ILE A 16 7.91 0.85 9.20
N ASP A 17 7.80 0.85 10.51
CA ASP A 17 8.16 -0.28 11.33
C ASP A 17 6.97 -1.25 11.54
N TYR A 18 7.27 -2.43 12.11
CA TYR A 18 6.25 -3.43 12.40
C TYR A 18 5.16 -2.92 13.35
N SER A 19 5.51 -2.15 14.36
CA SER A 19 4.55 -1.66 15.35
C SER A 19 3.51 -0.75 14.70
N GLU A 20 3.94 0.19 13.87
CA GLU A 20 3.03 1.08 13.13
C GLU A 20 2.23 0.30 12.05
N ALA A 21 2.87 -0.61 11.33
CA ALA A 21 2.20 -1.46 10.35
C ALA A 21 1.08 -2.28 11.00
N LYS A 22 1.35 -2.86 12.17
CA LYS A 22 0.34 -3.62 12.91
C LYS A 22 -0.82 -2.73 13.37
N ARG A 23 -0.54 -1.53 13.87
CA ARG A 23 -1.60 -0.58 14.26
C ARG A 23 -2.51 -0.23 13.08
N ILE A 24 -1.95 -0.04 11.89
CA ILE A 24 -2.73 0.19 10.67
C ILE A 24 -3.65 -1.00 10.40
N VAL A 25 -3.12 -2.21 10.41
CA VAL A 25 -3.92 -3.44 10.19
C VAL A 25 -5.04 -3.53 11.21
N ASP A 26 -4.75 -3.33 12.50
CA ASP A 26 -5.74 -3.42 13.57
C ASP A 26 -6.89 -2.41 13.38
N VAL A 27 -6.58 -1.15 13.09
CA VAL A 27 -7.58 -0.09 12.86
C VAL A 27 -8.48 -0.42 11.65
N VAL A 28 -7.89 -0.91 10.57
CA VAL A 28 -8.65 -1.28 9.35
C VAL A 28 -9.54 -2.49 9.62
N VAL A 29 -9.04 -3.50 10.33
CA VAL A 29 -9.83 -4.68 10.73
C VAL A 29 -11.01 -4.27 11.61
N GLU A 30 -10.78 -3.46 12.64
CA GLU A 30 -11.85 -2.96 13.52
C GLU A 30 -12.95 -2.24 12.75
N GLU A 31 -12.60 -1.39 11.82
CA GLU A 31 -13.60 -0.67 11.02
C GLU A 31 -14.35 -1.60 10.06
N ALA A 32 -13.66 -2.56 9.43
CA ALA A 32 -14.30 -3.56 8.60
C ALA A 32 -15.29 -4.41 9.39
N GLU A 33 -14.92 -4.83 10.61
CA GLU A 33 -15.82 -5.54 11.54
C GLU A 33 -17.05 -4.70 11.90
N ARG A 34 -16.85 -3.42 12.23
CA ARG A 34 -17.94 -2.49 12.54
C ARG A 34 -18.93 -2.35 11.38
N LEU A 35 -18.41 -2.41 10.15
CA LEU A 35 -19.21 -2.34 8.91
C LEU A 35 -19.80 -3.69 8.49
N HIS A 36 -19.55 -4.76 9.25
CA HIS A 36 -19.92 -6.14 8.89
C HIS A 36 -19.35 -6.58 7.53
N LYS A 37 -18.10 -6.19 7.26
CA LYS A 37 -17.34 -6.52 6.04
C LYS A 37 -16.13 -7.38 6.40
N ALA A 38 -15.69 -8.20 5.44
CA ALA A 38 -14.48 -9.01 5.57
C ALA A 38 -13.56 -8.77 4.39
N ALA A 39 -12.29 -8.49 4.68
CA ALA A 39 -11.28 -8.16 3.67
C ALA A 39 -9.92 -8.75 4.03
N ALA A 40 -8.99 -8.67 3.11
CA ALA A 40 -7.56 -8.87 3.34
C ALA A 40 -6.88 -7.49 3.40
N ILE A 41 -6.02 -7.30 4.39
CA ILE A 41 -5.29 -6.06 4.63
C ILE A 41 -3.79 -6.36 4.58
N ALA A 42 -3.03 -5.56 3.85
CA ALA A 42 -1.58 -5.68 3.75
C ALA A 42 -0.91 -4.33 4.01
N VAL A 43 0.18 -4.34 4.77
CA VAL A 43 1.07 -3.19 4.92
C VAL A 43 2.46 -3.62 4.48
N ALA A 44 3.05 -2.85 3.57
CA ALA A 44 4.37 -3.08 3.02
C ALA A 44 5.32 -1.93 3.39
N ASP A 45 6.62 -2.19 3.32
CA ASP A 45 7.68 -1.18 3.47
C ASP A 45 7.80 -0.28 2.23
N ALA A 46 8.77 0.64 2.24
CA ALA A 46 9.00 1.58 1.14
C ALA A 46 9.37 0.92 -0.20
N HIS A 47 9.84 -0.32 -0.19
CA HIS A 47 10.14 -1.09 -1.39
C HIS A 47 9.00 -2.01 -1.84
N GLY A 48 7.95 -2.13 -1.04
CA GLY A 48 6.81 -2.98 -1.32
C GLY A 48 6.85 -4.35 -0.66
N ASP A 49 7.87 -4.64 0.15
CA ASP A 49 7.96 -5.91 0.87
C ASP A 49 7.00 -5.94 2.06
N LEU A 50 6.32 -7.07 2.23
CA LEU A 50 5.28 -7.24 3.22
C LEU A 50 5.84 -7.17 4.65
N ILE A 51 5.22 -6.34 5.50
CA ILE A 51 5.53 -6.26 6.94
C ILE A 51 4.43 -6.91 7.77
N CYS A 52 3.17 -6.56 7.51
CA CYS A 52 2.03 -7.04 8.29
C CYS A 52 0.84 -7.34 7.37
N PHE A 53 0.14 -8.43 7.67
CA PHE A 53 -0.99 -8.89 6.85
C PHE A 53 -2.07 -9.50 7.75
N ALA A 54 -3.32 -9.23 7.41
CA ALA A 54 -4.46 -9.92 7.99
C ALA A 54 -5.44 -10.36 6.91
N ARG A 55 -5.92 -11.61 7.01
CA ARG A 55 -7.07 -12.10 6.27
C ARG A 55 -8.20 -12.31 7.25
N MET A 56 -9.25 -11.51 7.13
CA MET A 56 -10.44 -11.68 7.96
C MET A 56 -11.22 -12.92 7.51
N ASP A 57 -11.90 -13.56 8.45
CA ASP A 57 -12.78 -14.68 8.15
C ASP A 57 -13.88 -14.23 7.17
N GLY A 58 -14.06 -14.97 6.09
CA GLY A 58 -15.02 -14.63 5.03
C GLY A 58 -14.45 -13.75 3.91
N ALA A 59 -13.22 -13.26 4.00
CA ALA A 59 -12.59 -12.56 2.88
C ALA A 59 -12.40 -13.50 1.69
N PRO A 60 -12.63 -13.03 0.45
CA PRO A 60 -12.39 -13.85 -0.75
C PRO A 60 -10.93 -14.34 -0.81
N ILE A 61 -10.72 -15.60 -1.17
CA ILE A 61 -9.37 -16.20 -1.22
C ILE A 61 -8.43 -15.43 -2.14
N SER A 62 -8.93 -14.95 -3.28
CA SER A 62 -8.14 -14.16 -4.24
C SER A 62 -7.63 -12.85 -3.65
N SER A 63 -8.33 -12.28 -2.66
CA SER A 63 -7.95 -11.00 -2.05
C SER A 63 -6.64 -11.07 -1.27
N ILE A 64 -6.20 -12.26 -0.86
CA ILE A 64 -4.90 -12.46 -0.19
C ILE A 64 -3.76 -11.90 -1.05
N ARG A 65 -3.61 -12.44 -2.25
CA ARG A 65 -2.54 -12.02 -3.17
C ARG A 65 -2.78 -10.60 -3.69
N ILE A 66 -4.02 -10.25 -3.96
CA ILE A 66 -4.37 -8.93 -4.50
C ILE A 66 -4.04 -7.83 -3.49
N ALA A 67 -4.33 -8.01 -2.20
CA ALA A 67 -3.97 -7.02 -1.17
C ALA A 67 -2.45 -6.82 -1.10
N MET A 68 -1.68 -7.90 -1.08
CA MET A 68 -0.21 -7.81 -1.08
C MET A 68 0.32 -7.10 -2.32
N ASN A 69 -0.21 -7.43 -3.50
CA ASN A 69 0.20 -6.80 -4.76
C ASN A 69 -0.22 -5.34 -4.85
N LYS A 70 -1.37 -4.95 -4.32
CA LYS A 70 -1.78 -3.54 -4.21
C LYS A 70 -0.81 -2.74 -3.33
N ALA A 71 -0.42 -3.27 -2.16
CA ALA A 71 0.54 -2.62 -1.27
C ALA A 71 1.92 -2.51 -1.94
N TRP A 72 2.39 -3.58 -2.56
CA TRP A 72 3.63 -3.61 -3.32
C TRP A 72 3.64 -2.58 -4.45
N THR A 73 2.58 -2.53 -5.25
CA THR A 73 2.44 -1.58 -6.36
C THR A 73 2.43 -0.12 -5.86
N ALA A 74 1.62 0.18 -4.84
CA ALA A 74 1.49 1.54 -4.31
C ALA A 74 2.82 2.06 -3.72
N ALA A 75 3.56 1.22 -3.00
CA ALA A 75 4.85 1.60 -2.44
C ALA A 75 5.88 1.89 -3.52
N ARG A 76 6.01 1.02 -4.52
CA ARG A 76 7.02 1.15 -5.59
C ARG A 76 6.72 2.29 -6.56
N GLU A 77 5.47 2.46 -6.94
CA GLU A 77 5.05 3.54 -7.84
C GLU A 77 4.84 4.87 -7.12
N ARG A 78 4.79 4.87 -5.78
CA ARG A 78 4.52 6.06 -4.97
C ARG A 78 3.20 6.74 -5.35
N LYS A 79 2.22 5.92 -5.75
CA LYS A 79 0.90 6.33 -6.22
C LYS A 79 -0.15 5.35 -5.76
N ALA A 80 -1.37 5.85 -5.58
CA ALA A 80 -2.50 4.96 -5.32
C ALA A 80 -2.73 4.03 -6.52
N THR A 81 -3.07 2.78 -6.24
CA THR A 81 -3.31 1.77 -7.30
C THR A 81 -4.47 2.16 -8.22
N LYS A 82 -5.44 2.95 -7.73
CA LYS A 82 -6.49 3.53 -8.56
C LYS A 82 -5.91 4.43 -9.66
N GLU A 83 -4.96 5.30 -9.33
CA GLU A 83 -4.32 6.20 -10.30
C GLU A 83 -3.56 5.43 -11.39
N ILE A 84 -2.92 4.32 -11.01
CA ILE A 84 -2.23 3.45 -11.95
C ILE A 84 -3.23 2.80 -12.91
N GLY A 85 -4.35 2.29 -12.38
CA GLY A 85 -5.42 1.72 -13.20
C GLY A 85 -6.05 2.73 -14.16
N GLU A 86 -6.28 3.94 -13.72
CA GLU A 86 -6.80 5.03 -14.56
C GLU A 86 -5.81 5.39 -15.67
N LYS A 87 -4.52 5.46 -15.34
CA LYS A 87 -3.46 5.74 -16.32
C LYS A 87 -3.37 4.66 -17.40
N VAL A 88 -3.35 3.37 -17.03
CA VAL A 88 -3.23 2.28 -18.02
C VAL A 88 -4.48 2.16 -18.91
N LYS A 89 -5.64 2.51 -18.39
CA LYS A 89 -6.92 2.47 -19.12
C LYS A 89 -7.24 3.73 -19.92
N HIS A 90 -6.36 4.74 -19.87
CA HIS A 90 -6.63 5.99 -20.60
C HIS A 90 -6.77 5.75 -22.10
N PRO A 91 -7.86 6.20 -22.77
CA PRO A 91 -8.17 5.84 -24.16
C PRO A 91 -7.07 6.17 -25.18
N GLU A 92 -6.35 7.27 -24.96
CA GLU A 92 -5.32 7.74 -25.91
C GLU A 92 -3.89 7.53 -25.42
N LYS A 93 -3.68 7.58 -24.08
CA LYS A 93 -2.35 7.56 -23.45
C LYS A 93 -2.11 6.32 -22.60
N GLY A 94 -3.07 5.41 -22.57
CA GLY A 94 -2.98 4.17 -21.82
C GLY A 94 -2.00 3.20 -22.46
N HIS A 95 -1.65 2.20 -21.68
CA HIS A 95 -0.76 1.12 -22.10
C HIS A 95 -1.13 -0.15 -21.33
N ASP A 96 -0.68 -1.28 -21.81
CA ASP A 96 -0.86 -2.54 -21.12
C ASP A 96 -0.06 -2.54 -19.81
N ILE A 97 -0.70 -2.93 -18.70
CA ILE A 97 -0.04 -3.00 -17.40
C ILE A 97 1.17 -3.97 -17.40
N SER A 98 1.15 -4.96 -18.29
CA SER A 98 2.27 -5.90 -18.43
C SER A 98 3.57 -5.24 -18.87
N TYR A 99 3.52 -4.02 -19.42
CA TYR A 99 4.73 -3.26 -19.78
C TYR A 99 5.60 -2.86 -18.60
N TYR A 100 5.05 -2.88 -17.38
CA TYR A 100 5.88 -2.74 -16.19
C TYR A 100 6.84 -3.93 -15.98
N GLY A 101 6.62 -5.06 -16.67
CA GLY A 101 7.52 -6.21 -16.64
C GLY A 101 7.46 -7.06 -15.37
N ASP A 102 6.48 -6.83 -14.50
CA ASP A 102 6.30 -7.57 -13.27
C ASP A 102 4.80 -7.88 -13.04
N PRO A 103 4.43 -9.16 -12.85
CA PRO A 103 3.03 -9.55 -12.68
C PRO A 103 2.40 -9.07 -11.35
N ASN A 104 3.18 -8.53 -10.43
CA ASN A 104 2.67 -8.01 -9.16
C ASN A 104 1.95 -6.65 -9.30
N TYR A 105 2.11 -5.96 -10.43
CA TYR A 105 1.42 -4.69 -10.67
C TYR A 105 -0.08 -4.86 -10.72
N VAL A 106 -0.81 -4.07 -9.92
CA VAL A 106 -2.27 -4.08 -9.83
C VAL A 106 -2.80 -2.66 -10.00
N GLY A 107 -3.76 -2.48 -10.92
CA GLY A 107 -4.44 -1.21 -11.18
C GLY A 107 -5.83 -1.10 -10.56
N TRP A 108 -6.21 -1.96 -9.62
CA TRP A 108 -7.45 -1.82 -8.84
C TRP A 108 -7.24 -0.96 -7.61
N GLY A 109 -8.20 -0.08 -7.34
CA GLY A 109 -8.17 0.76 -6.15
C GLY A 109 -8.13 -0.03 -4.85
N GLY A 110 -7.50 0.55 -3.84
CA GLY A 110 -7.37 -0.03 -2.50
C GLY A 110 -5.93 -0.07 -1.97
N GLY A 111 -4.92 0.16 -2.80
CA GLY A 111 -3.54 0.37 -2.38
C GLY A 111 -3.20 1.85 -2.34
N ILE A 112 -2.65 2.33 -1.22
CA ILE A 112 -2.33 3.75 -1.01
C ILE A 112 -0.95 3.87 -0.38
N PRO A 113 -0.03 4.68 -0.95
CA PRO A 113 1.27 4.92 -0.34
C PRO A 113 1.14 5.72 0.96
N LEU A 114 2.01 5.41 1.92
CA LEU A 114 2.13 6.11 3.19
C LEU A 114 3.28 7.11 3.08
N TRP A 115 2.94 8.39 3.24
CA TRP A 115 3.88 9.49 3.14
C TRP A 115 4.25 10.04 4.52
N LYS A 116 5.52 10.27 4.75
CA LYS A 116 6.04 10.97 5.92
C LYS A 116 7.26 11.82 5.53
N ASN A 117 7.26 13.10 5.93
CA ASN A 117 8.35 14.03 5.62
C ASN A 117 8.70 14.09 4.12
N GLY A 118 7.71 14.02 3.23
CA GLY A 118 7.91 14.08 1.77
C GLY A 118 8.44 12.79 1.14
N GLU A 119 8.55 11.71 1.91
CA GLU A 119 9.00 10.40 1.42
C GLU A 119 7.94 9.32 1.62
N VAL A 120 7.91 8.34 0.72
CA VAL A 120 7.10 7.14 0.91
C VAL A 120 7.82 6.20 1.85
N ILE A 121 7.20 5.92 3.00
CA ILE A 121 7.72 5.02 4.03
C ILE A 121 7.13 3.61 3.95
N GLY A 122 6.14 3.39 3.12
CA GLY A 122 5.44 2.13 2.95
C GLY A 122 4.14 2.32 2.20
N ALA A 123 3.28 1.33 2.24
CA ALA A 123 1.94 1.39 1.69
C ALA A 123 0.98 0.50 2.46
N VAL A 124 -0.29 0.89 2.49
CA VAL A 124 -1.39 0.09 3.01
C VAL A 124 -2.30 -0.32 1.86
N ALA A 125 -2.83 -1.53 1.90
CA ALA A 125 -3.79 -1.99 0.92
C ALA A 125 -4.89 -2.83 1.54
N VAL A 126 -6.07 -2.72 0.95
CA VAL A 126 -7.25 -3.52 1.27
C VAL A 126 -7.77 -4.17 -0.01
N SER A 127 -8.21 -5.41 0.08
CA SER A 127 -8.82 -6.14 -1.01
C SER A 127 -9.92 -7.07 -0.51
N GLY A 128 -10.93 -7.28 -1.34
CA GLY A 128 -12.04 -8.20 -1.07
C GLY A 128 -13.42 -7.56 -1.10
N LEU A 129 -13.49 -6.24 -1.22
CA LEU A 129 -14.74 -5.46 -1.32
C LEU A 129 -14.80 -4.75 -2.69
N SER A 130 -15.73 -3.80 -2.85
CA SER A 130 -15.67 -2.91 -4.00
C SER A 130 -14.42 -2.01 -3.93
N SER A 131 -13.95 -1.52 -5.08
CA SER A 131 -12.78 -0.61 -5.09
C SER A 131 -12.94 0.60 -4.20
N ASN A 132 -14.14 1.18 -4.14
CA ASN A 132 -14.40 2.35 -3.29
C ASN A 132 -14.38 1.99 -1.79
N GLU A 133 -14.90 0.84 -1.41
CA GLU A 133 -14.84 0.35 -0.03
C GLU A 133 -13.39 0.01 0.37
N ASP A 134 -12.65 -0.68 -0.50
CA ASP A 134 -11.24 -0.98 -0.28
C ASP A 134 -10.41 0.31 -0.07
N ILE A 135 -10.64 1.33 -0.90
CA ILE A 135 -10.00 2.65 -0.77
C ILE A 135 -10.36 3.32 0.55
N SER A 136 -11.63 3.33 0.92
CA SER A 136 -12.10 3.98 2.14
C SER A 136 -11.47 3.34 3.39
N LEU A 137 -11.36 2.02 3.42
CA LEU A 137 -10.71 1.31 4.52
C LEU A 137 -9.19 1.55 4.54
N ALA A 138 -8.53 1.49 3.39
CA ALA A 138 -7.09 1.77 3.31
C ALA A 138 -6.75 3.21 3.74
N ALA A 139 -7.62 4.18 3.47
CA ALA A 139 -7.44 5.57 3.86
C ALA A 139 -7.30 5.76 5.38
N LEU A 140 -7.89 4.89 6.20
CA LEU A 140 -7.71 4.93 7.66
C LEU A 140 -6.25 4.76 8.07
N GLY A 141 -5.53 3.89 7.37
CA GLY A 141 -4.09 3.72 7.61
C GLY A 141 -3.28 4.96 7.25
N VAL A 142 -3.67 5.66 6.19
CA VAL A 142 -3.05 6.93 5.78
C VAL A 142 -3.27 7.99 6.84
N GLU A 143 -4.50 8.14 7.33
CA GLU A 143 -4.86 9.09 8.40
C GLU A 143 -4.08 8.83 9.69
N LEU A 144 -3.92 7.56 10.06
CA LEU A 144 -3.18 7.17 11.25
C LEU A 144 -1.71 7.64 11.20
N ILE A 145 -1.06 7.51 10.05
CA ILE A 145 0.33 7.94 9.84
C ILE A 145 0.43 9.46 9.77
N ALA A 146 -0.53 10.14 9.15
CA ALA A 146 -0.57 11.61 9.07
C ALA A 146 -0.76 12.27 10.44
N GLY A 147 -1.41 11.59 11.40
CA GLY A 147 -1.65 12.08 12.75
C GLY A 147 -0.57 11.73 13.78
N SER A 148 0.48 11.03 13.37
CA SER A 148 1.57 10.56 14.25
C SER A 148 2.82 11.43 14.21
#